data_55d379ee9a3a3a5d7ed0eae086f0f55e
#
_entry.id   55d379ee9a3a3a5d7ed0eae086f0f55e
#
_cell.length_a   1.000
_cell.length_b   1.000
_cell.length_c   1.000
_cell.angle_alpha   90.00
_cell.angle_beta   90.00
_cell.angle_gamma   90.00
#
_symmetry.space_group_name_H-M   'P 1'
#
loop_
_entity.id
_entity.type
_entity.pdbx_description
1 polymer ?
#
loop_
_entity_poly.entity_id
_entity_poly.type
_entity_poly.pdbx_seq_one_letter_code
_entity_poly.pdbx_strand_id
1 'polypeptide(L)'
;MRRLIIVSNRVADPTNAAQSGGLAVAVSDALDAVEGIWFGWSGTTVEDDADFGVKLERHGKVTLATVPLTAEEYENYYLGYSNRSLWPVFHHRLDLAEFDSAALESYKTVNKRFADVLAALIEPDDIIWIHDYQMIPLAALLRMQGVSNKIGFFLHIPFPSPEIIMAVPDHRWLLDCMFAYDLVGFQTEGDKVNFERYVEQTADKVSAVSDPFRYQKRGTKFASFPIGIDVDAFAAMARTPKADKVIARLKSGDIRHHILGVDRLDYSKGLPDRFRSYRRFLERYEEACDQKQTALLQIA
;
A
#
# COMPACT_ATOMS: atom_id res chain seq x y z
N MET A 1 -15.22 23.32 -7.22
CA MET A 1 -14.93 22.36 -6.12
C MET A 1 -13.52 21.87 -6.36
N ARG A 2 -12.70 21.68 -5.34
CA ARG A 2 -11.34 21.15 -5.53
C ARG A 2 -11.44 19.68 -5.91
N ARG A 3 -10.76 19.27 -6.98
CA ARG A 3 -10.66 17.86 -7.35
C ARG A 3 -9.68 17.15 -6.40
N LEU A 4 -9.95 15.87 -6.12
CA LEU A 4 -9.03 15.00 -5.41
C LEU A 4 -8.34 14.07 -6.42
N ILE A 5 -7.01 14.11 -6.45
CA ILE A 5 -6.21 13.16 -7.22
C ILE A 5 -5.66 12.11 -6.26
N ILE A 6 -6.13 10.90 -6.35
CA ILE A 6 -5.61 9.76 -5.60
C ILE A 6 -4.62 9.01 -6.47
N VAL A 7 -3.46 8.71 -5.89
CA VAL A 7 -2.40 7.95 -6.57
C VAL A 7 -2.10 6.70 -5.78
N SER A 8 -2.17 5.55 -6.42
CA SER A 8 -1.80 4.27 -5.83
C SER A 8 -1.01 3.42 -6.83
N ASN A 9 -0.27 2.43 -6.34
CA ASN A 9 0.51 1.57 -7.24
C ASN A 9 -0.36 0.95 -8.34
N ARG A 10 -1.54 0.46 -7.98
CA ARG A 10 -2.50 -0.13 -8.94
C ARG A 10 -3.87 0.50 -8.80
N VAL A 11 -4.46 0.89 -9.91
CA VAL A 11 -5.87 1.31 -9.97
C VAL A 11 -6.74 0.04 -10.02
N ALA A 12 -7.68 -0.07 -9.09
CA ALA A 12 -8.64 -1.17 -9.10
C ALA A 12 -9.78 -0.88 -10.10
N ASP A 13 -10.27 -1.93 -10.74
CA ASP A 13 -11.49 -1.85 -11.54
C ASP A 13 -12.70 -1.73 -10.59
N PRO A 14 -13.43 -0.60 -10.56
CA PRO A 14 -14.55 -0.40 -9.65
C PRO A 14 -15.73 -1.34 -9.98
N THR A 15 -15.76 -1.95 -11.17
CA THR A 15 -16.79 -2.92 -11.56
C THR A 15 -16.49 -4.33 -11.07
N ASN A 16 -15.27 -4.61 -10.62
CA ASN A 16 -14.81 -5.93 -10.20
C ASN A 16 -14.63 -6.00 -8.68
N ALA A 17 -15.70 -6.36 -7.98
CA ALA A 17 -15.70 -6.53 -6.52
C ALA A 17 -14.65 -7.55 -5.98
N ALA A 18 -14.13 -8.45 -6.81
CA ALA A 18 -13.11 -9.42 -6.42
C ALA A 18 -11.69 -8.81 -6.34
N GLN A 19 -11.47 -7.62 -6.91
CA GLN A 19 -10.18 -6.91 -6.85
C GLN A 19 -10.09 -5.90 -5.70
N SER A 20 -11.13 -5.77 -4.88
CA SER A 20 -11.19 -4.82 -3.78
C SER A 20 -10.34 -5.28 -2.58
N GLY A 21 -9.07 -4.88 -2.55
CA GLY A 21 -8.29 -4.84 -1.30
C GLY A 21 -8.76 -3.66 -0.41
N GLY A 22 -8.38 -3.66 0.87
CA GLY A 22 -8.81 -2.60 1.81
C GLY A 22 -8.51 -1.17 1.32
N LEU A 23 -7.38 -0.95 0.63
CA LEU A 23 -7.05 0.33 -0.01
C LEU A 23 -8.07 0.70 -1.10
N ALA A 24 -8.43 -0.24 -1.98
CA ALA A 24 -9.34 0.02 -3.09
C ALA A 24 -10.74 0.41 -2.61
N VAL A 25 -11.23 -0.21 -1.54
CA VAL A 25 -12.52 0.15 -0.90
C VAL A 25 -12.44 1.56 -0.32
N ALA A 26 -11.43 1.86 0.50
CA ALA A 26 -11.27 3.17 1.13
C ALA A 26 -11.12 4.31 0.10
N VAL A 27 -10.42 4.05 -1.00
CA VAL A 27 -10.23 4.99 -2.11
C VAL A 27 -11.54 5.20 -2.87
N SER A 28 -12.30 4.13 -3.13
CA SER A 28 -13.61 4.22 -3.78
C SER A 28 -14.58 5.08 -2.96
N ASP A 29 -14.67 4.81 -1.65
CA ASP A 29 -15.54 5.58 -0.74
C ASP A 29 -15.16 7.08 -0.71
N ALA A 30 -13.86 7.39 -0.73
CA ALA A 30 -13.38 8.77 -0.77
C ALA A 30 -13.72 9.46 -2.10
N LEU A 31 -13.64 8.75 -3.21
CA LEU A 31 -13.93 9.29 -4.55
C LEU A 31 -15.42 9.37 -4.85
N ASP A 32 -16.27 8.56 -4.23
CA ASP A 32 -17.73 8.66 -4.37
C ASP A 32 -18.26 10.00 -3.81
N ALA A 33 -17.56 10.56 -2.82
CA ALA A 33 -17.91 11.82 -2.18
C ALA A 33 -17.50 13.06 -2.99
N VAL A 34 -16.46 12.98 -3.83
CA VAL A 34 -15.86 14.12 -4.55
C VAL A 34 -15.56 13.78 -6.00
N GLU A 35 -15.53 14.82 -6.87
CA GLU A 35 -15.01 14.66 -8.22
C GLU A 35 -13.47 14.50 -8.18
N GLY A 36 -12.92 13.55 -8.96
CA GLY A 36 -11.48 13.33 -8.89
C GLY A 36 -10.92 12.40 -9.94
N ILE A 37 -9.61 12.16 -9.78
CA ILE A 37 -8.84 11.23 -10.61
C ILE A 37 -8.27 10.14 -9.70
N TRP A 38 -8.35 8.90 -10.15
CA TRP A 38 -7.57 7.80 -9.56
C TRP A 38 -6.48 7.39 -10.56
N PHE A 39 -5.23 7.68 -10.20
CA PHE A 39 -4.06 7.47 -11.04
C PHE A 39 -3.21 6.31 -10.54
N GLY A 40 -2.66 5.52 -11.47
CA GLY A 40 -1.68 4.47 -11.17
C GLY A 40 -1.51 3.45 -12.29
N TRP A 41 -0.85 2.34 -11.96
CA TRP A 41 -0.68 1.23 -12.89
C TRP A 41 -2.01 0.55 -13.23
N SER A 42 -2.18 0.21 -14.51
CA SER A 42 -3.38 -0.48 -15.03
C SER A 42 -3.55 -1.93 -14.54
N GLY A 43 -2.49 -2.53 -14.00
CA GLY A 43 -2.44 -3.95 -13.67
C GLY A 43 -2.06 -4.85 -14.86
N THR A 44 -1.75 -4.27 -16.03
CA THR A 44 -1.30 -4.99 -17.22
C THR A 44 0.13 -4.64 -17.58
N THR A 45 0.81 -5.56 -18.24
CA THR A 45 2.14 -5.34 -18.82
C THR A 45 2.03 -5.21 -20.34
N VAL A 46 2.94 -4.45 -20.93
CA VAL A 46 3.05 -4.21 -22.38
C VAL A 46 4.49 -4.47 -22.85
N GLU A 47 4.67 -4.59 -24.16
CA GLU A 47 6.00 -4.68 -24.77
C GLU A 47 6.79 -3.38 -24.57
N ASP A 48 8.12 -3.45 -24.58
CA ASP A 48 9.01 -2.32 -24.25
C ASP A 48 8.94 -1.16 -25.26
N ASP A 49 8.51 -1.42 -26.49
CA ASP A 49 8.33 -0.42 -27.55
C ASP A 49 6.89 0.13 -27.65
N ALA A 50 6.01 -0.26 -26.72
CA ALA A 50 4.63 0.20 -26.73
C ALA A 50 4.51 1.69 -26.37
N ASP A 51 3.46 2.33 -26.89
CA ASP A 51 3.08 3.67 -26.47
C ASP A 51 2.60 3.66 -25.01
N PHE A 52 3.34 4.32 -24.14
CA PHE A 52 3.04 4.45 -22.71
C PHE A 52 2.01 5.54 -22.41
N GLY A 53 1.12 5.84 -23.34
CA GLY A 53 0.05 6.79 -23.12
C GLY A 53 -0.79 6.47 -21.87
N VAL A 54 -1.28 7.52 -21.23
CA VAL A 54 -2.25 7.35 -20.15
C VAL A 54 -3.61 7.01 -20.75
N LYS A 55 -4.23 5.93 -20.24
CA LYS A 55 -5.62 5.61 -20.56
C LYS A 55 -6.54 6.31 -19.56
N LEU A 56 -7.49 7.10 -20.05
CA LEU A 56 -8.48 7.78 -19.24
C LEU A 56 -9.86 7.15 -19.44
N GLU A 57 -10.48 6.69 -18.35
CA GLU A 57 -11.82 6.10 -18.36
C GLU A 57 -12.67 6.78 -17.28
N ARG A 58 -13.82 7.34 -17.69
CA ARG A 58 -14.72 8.02 -16.76
C ARG A 58 -15.75 7.08 -16.17
N HIS A 59 -15.82 7.05 -14.83
CA HIS A 59 -16.80 6.30 -14.06
C HIS A 59 -17.53 7.27 -13.10
N GLY A 60 -18.69 7.76 -13.54
CA GLY A 60 -19.45 8.76 -12.78
C GLY A 60 -18.67 10.06 -12.57
N LYS A 61 -18.34 10.37 -11.31
CA LYS A 61 -17.53 11.55 -10.94
C LYS A 61 -16.02 11.30 -10.98
N VAL A 62 -15.60 10.06 -11.10
CA VAL A 62 -14.20 9.65 -11.04
C VAL A 62 -13.67 9.35 -12.43
N THR A 63 -12.47 9.83 -12.73
CA THR A 63 -11.70 9.44 -13.91
C THR A 63 -10.59 8.48 -13.48
N LEU A 64 -10.59 7.27 -13.99
CA LEU A 64 -9.46 6.35 -13.85
C LEU A 64 -8.40 6.74 -14.87
N ALA A 65 -7.21 7.05 -14.38
CA ALA A 65 -6.05 7.39 -15.23
C ALA A 65 -5.00 6.29 -15.05
N THR A 66 -4.87 5.41 -16.02
CA THR A 66 -4.03 4.22 -15.90
C THR A 66 -2.87 4.23 -16.88
N VAL A 67 -1.71 3.78 -16.39
CA VAL A 67 -0.47 3.62 -17.15
C VAL A 67 -0.02 2.16 -17.07
N PRO A 68 0.33 1.51 -18.19
CA PRO A 68 0.88 0.16 -18.14
C PRO A 68 2.33 0.16 -17.65
N LEU A 69 2.83 -1.00 -17.23
CA LEU A 69 4.26 -1.27 -17.01
C LEU A 69 4.78 -2.16 -18.13
N THR A 70 6.08 -2.10 -18.43
CA THR A 70 6.72 -3.18 -19.21
C THR A 70 6.89 -4.43 -18.35
N ALA A 71 7.21 -5.55 -18.98
CA ALA A 71 7.53 -6.78 -18.25
C ALA A 71 8.77 -6.58 -17.35
N GLU A 72 9.78 -5.85 -17.83
CA GLU A 72 11.00 -5.52 -17.07
C GLU A 72 10.69 -4.59 -15.89
N GLU A 73 9.88 -3.55 -16.09
CA GLU A 73 9.45 -2.66 -15.01
C GLU A 73 8.62 -3.41 -13.95
N TYR A 74 7.73 -4.30 -14.36
CA TYR A 74 6.98 -5.14 -13.43
C TYR A 74 7.92 -6.00 -12.57
N GLU A 75 8.93 -6.65 -13.19
CA GLU A 75 9.88 -7.48 -12.47
C GLU A 75 10.78 -6.64 -11.54
N ASN A 76 11.34 -5.53 -12.01
CA ASN A 76 12.34 -4.77 -11.25
C ASN A 76 11.74 -3.75 -10.29
N TYR A 77 10.76 -2.93 -10.75
CA TYR A 77 10.11 -1.92 -9.90
C TYR A 77 9.18 -2.55 -8.87
N TYR A 78 8.25 -3.43 -9.35
CA TYR A 78 7.19 -3.94 -8.48
C TYR A 78 7.66 -5.16 -7.68
N LEU A 79 8.07 -6.25 -8.36
CA LEU A 79 8.53 -7.45 -7.68
C LEU A 79 9.90 -7.24 -7.04
N GLY A 80 10.82 -6.53 -7.68
CA GLY A 80 12.17 -6.25 -7.22
C GLY A 80 12.17 -5.29 -6.04
N TYR A 81 12.37 -3.99 -6.32
CA TYR A 81 12.61 -3.02 -5.25
C TYR A 81 11.44 -2.85 -4.29
N SER A 82 10.19 -2.80 -4.80
CA SER A 82 9.04 -2.67 -3.92
C SER A 82 8.85 -3.90 -3.02
N ASN A 83 8.78 -5.11 -3.60
CA ASN A 83 8.35 -6.30 -2.85
C ASN A 83 9.50 -7.16 -2.31
N ARG A 84 10.70 -7.19 -2.93
CA ARG A 84 11.86 -7.91 -2.41
C ARG A 84 12.77 -7.07 -1.53
N SER A 85 12.77 -5.71 -1.70
CA SER A 85 13.57 -4.82 -0.85
C SER A 85 12.74 -4.13 0.22
N LEU A 86 11.81 -3.25 -0.15
CA LEU A 86 11.09 -2.40 0.80
C LEU A 86 10.09 -3.19 1.66
N TRP A 87 9.26 -4.04 1.05
CA TRP A 87 8.23 -4.79 1.77
C TRP A 87 8.77 -5.61 2.95
N PRO A 88 9.81 -6.44 2.80
CA PRO A 88 10.35 -7.19 3.93
C PRO A 88 10.97 -6.27 4.99
N VAL A 89 11.68 -5.21 4.63
CA VAL A 89 12.25 -4.26 5.59
C VAL A 89 11.14 -3.62 6.42
N PHE A 90 10.08 -3.11 5.78
CA PHE A 90 8.95 -2.49 6.47
C PHE A 90 8.18 -3.49 7.36
N HIS A 91 8.25 -4.79 7.05
CA HIS A 91 7.67 -5.86 7.88
C HIS A 91 8.67 -6.53 8.83
N HIS A 92 9.80 -5.88 9.13
CA HIS A 92 10.84 -6.36 10.05
C HIS A 92 11.47 -7.70 9.67
N ARG A 93 11.49 -8.04 8.38
CA ARG A 93 12.03 -9.30 7.82
C ARG A 93 13.27 -9.03 6.98
N LEU A 94 14.31 -8.42 7.62
CA LEU A 94 15.61 -8.17 6.96
C LEU A 94 16.24 -9.45 6.40
N ASP A 95 15.95 -10.60 6.99
CA ASP A 95 16.37 -11.90 6.52
C ASP A 95 15.84 -12.29 5.13
N LEU A 96 14.81 -11.60 4.65
CA LEU A 96 14.18 -11.80 3.34
C LEU A 96 14.43 -10.62 2.38
N ALA A 97 15.11 -9.57 2.84
CA ALA A 97 15.33 -8.39 2.01
C ALA A 97 16.48 -8.62 1.02
N GLU A 98 16.21 -8.27 -0.23
CA GLU A 98 17.19 -8.31 -1.32
C GLU A 98 17.40 -6.88 -1.82
N PHE A 99 18.66 -6.45 -1.96
CA PHE A 99 19.00 -5.13 -2.44
C PHE A 99 19.74 -5.23 -3.77
N ASP A 100 19.03 -4.83 -4.83
CA ASP A 100 19.52 -4.84 -6.20
C ASP A 100 19.53 -3.42 -6.78
N SER A 101 20.64 -3.00 -7.36
CA SER A 101 20.79 -1.66 -7.93
C SER A 101 19.95 -1.46 -9.20
N ALA A 102 19.76 -2.47 -10.02
CA ALA A 102 18.92 -2.39 -11.21
C ALA A 102 17.44 -2.23 -10.82
N ALA A 103 17.01 -2.97 -9.79
CA ALA A 103 15.66 -2.83 -9.24
C ALA A 103 15.42 -1.41 -8.67
N LEU A 104 16.42 -0.83 -7.96
CA LEU A 104 16.34 0.56 -7.48
C LEU A 104 16.24 1.55 -8.64
N GLU A 105 17.06 1.42 -9.69
CA GLU A 105 17.01 2.32 -10.85
C GLU A 105 15.67 2.21 -11.59
N SER A 106 15.11 1.01 -11.72
CA SER A 106 13.76 0.81 -12.26
C SER A 106 12.69 1.48 -11.38
N TYR A 107 12.82 1.38 -10.05
CA TYR A 107 11.92 2.07 -9.12
C TYR A 107 11.95 3.60 -9.30
N LYS A 108 13.13 4.19 -9.48
CA LYS A 108 13.28 5.62 -9.78
C LYS A 108 12.69 5.98 -11.14
N THR A 109 12.95 5.19 -12.16
CA THR A 109 12.51 5.43 -13.55
C THR A 109 10.99 5.36 -13.67
N VAL A 110 10.35 4.34 -13.10
CA VAL A 110 8.89 4.20 -13.11
C VAL A 110 8.23 5.35 -12.36
N ASN A 111 8.72 5.71 -11.17
CA ASN A 111 8.19 6.85 -10.43
C ASN A 111 8.37 8.17 -11.20
N LYS A 112 9.51 8.34 -11.92
CA LYS A 112 9.72 9.52 -12.77
C LYS A 112 8.69 9.56 -13.90
N ARG A 113 8.48 8.46 -14.61
CA ARG A 113 7.47 8.37 -15.68
C ARG A 113 6.06 8.64 -15.15
N PHE A 114 5.72 8.10 -13.96
CA PHE A 114 4.44 8.38 -13.32
C PHE A 114 4.30 9.86 -12.97
N ALA A 115 5.36 10.51 -12.50
CA ALA A 115 5.35 11.95 -12.25
C ALA A 115 5.16 12.76 -13.53
N ASP A 116 5.84 12.39 -14.61
CA ASP A 116 5.75 13.07 -15.90
C ASP A 116 4.31 13.01 -16.47
N VAL A 117 3.67 11.84 -16.40
CA VAL A 117 2.28 11.67 -16.84
C VAL A 117 1.29 12.39 -15.91
N LEU A 118 1.47 12.24 -14.61
CA LEU A 118 0.57 12.82 -13.62
C LEU A 118 0.59 14.35 -13.64
N ALA A 119 1.77 14.96 -13.82
CA ALA A 119 1.91 16.41 -13.87
C ALA A 119 1.06 17.07 -14.99
N ALA A 120 0.87 16.36 -16.12
CA ALA A 120 0.01 16.82 -17.20
C ALA A 120 -1.50 16.76 -16.89
N LEU A 121 -1.91 16.04 -15.84
CA LEU A 121 -3.31 15.89 -15.42
C LEU A 121 -3.69 16.84 -14.27
N ILE A 122 -2.69 17.39 -13.58
CA ILE A 122 -2.89 18.22 -12.38
C ILE A 122 -3.34 19.63 -12.79
N GLU A 123 -4.40 20.11 -12.12
CA GLU A 123 -4.86 21.49 -12.17
C GLU A 123 -4.43 22.27 -10.90
N PRO A 124 -4.36 23.61 -10.95
CA PRO A 124 -3.78 24.44 -9.86
C PRO A 124 -4.40 24.22 -8.46
N ASP A 125 -5.69 23.92 -8.39
CA ASP A 125 -6.43 23.78 -7.12
C ASP A 125 -6.59 22.33 -6.64
N ASP A 126 -6.05 21.36 -7.38
CA ASP A 126 -6.14 19.95 -7.02
C ASP A 126 -5.43 19.65 -5.70
N ILE A 127 -5.98 18.70 -4.94
CA ILE A 127 -5.31 18.07 -3.81
C ILE A 127 -4.84 16.69 -4.26
N ILE A 128 -3.57 16.38 -4.05
CA ILE A 128 -2.97 15.12 -4.46
C ILE A 128 -2.75 14.26 -3.23
N TRP A 129 -3.22 13.02 -3.25
CA TRP A 129 -3.06 12.06 -2.17
C TRP A 129 -2.42 10.77 -2.67
N ILE A 130 -1.16 10.58 -2.29
CA ILE A 130 -0.30 9.49 -2.75
C ILE A 130 -0.26 8.39 -1.70
N HIS A 131 -0.41 7.15 -2.17
CA HIS A 131 -0.52 5.99 -1.30
C HIS A 131 0.64 5.02 -1.48
N ASP A 132 1.20 4.63 -0.33
CA ASP A 132 2.02 3.47 -0.08
C ASP A 132 3.45 3.51 -0.64
N TYR A 133 4.26 2.59 -0.17
CA TYR A 133 5.73 2.54 -0.30
C TYR A 133 6.26 2.49 -1.73
N GLN A 134 5.45 2.07 -2.70
CA GLN A 134 5.82 2.08 -4.11
C GLN A 134 6.00 3.49 -4.67
N MET A 135 5.38 4.50 -4.06
CA MET A 135 5.25 5.85 -4.57
C MET A 135 5.97 6.91 -3.71
N ILE A 136 6.86 6.49 -2.80
CA ILE A 136 7.57 7.43 -1.90
C ILE A 136 8.23 8.60 -2.66
N PRO A 137 8.92 8.43 -3.81
CA PRO A 137 9.61 9.54 -4.47
C PRO A 137 8.70 10.45 -5.29
N LEU A 138 7.43 10.10 -5.49
CA LEU A 138 6.57 10.77 -6.46
C LEU A 138 6.36 12.26 -6.18
N ALA A 139 6.17 12.66 -4.92
CA ALA A 139 6.04 14.07 -4.58
C ALA A 139 7.32 14.87 -4.88
N ALA A 140 8.49 14.32 -4.58
CA ALA A 140 9.75 14.97 -4.88
C ALA A 140 9.91 15.23 -6.40
N LEU A 141 9.56 14.23 -7.21
CA LEU A 141 9.58 14.33 -8.68
C LEU A 141 8.58 15.35 -9.23
N LEU A 142 7.36 15.40 -8.68
CA LEU A 142 6.37 16.42 -9.01
C LEU A 142 6.84 17.83 -8.63
N ARG A 143 7.48 17.99 -7.46
CA ARG A 143 8.06 19.27 -7.03
C ARG A 143 9.15 19.75 -7.97
N MET A 144 10.00 18.86 -8.47
CA MET A 144 11.03 19.21 -9.48
C MET A 144 10.41 19.73 -10.78
N GLN A 145 9.19 19.34 -11.11
CA GLN A 145 8.43 19.83 -12.27
C GLN A 145 7.61 21.08 -11.96
N GLY A 146 7.76 21.67 -10.77
CA GLY A 146 7.09 22.92 -10.40
C GLY A 146 5.68 22.76 -9.83
N VAL A 147 5.22 21.52 -9.57
CA VAL A 147 3.90 21.28 -8.94
C VAL A 147 3.90 21.84 -7.53
N SER A 148 3.06 22.85 -7.27
CA SER A 148 2.93 23.55 -5.98
C SER A 148 1.72 23.12 -5.15
N ASN A 149 0.86 22.28 -5.68
CA ASN A 149 -0.35 21.74 -5.06
C ASN A 149 -0.09 21.14 -3.68
N LYS A 150 -1.14 21.00 -2.85
CA LYS A 150 -1.04 20.25 -1.61
C LYS A 150 -0.93 18.76 -1.91
N ILE A 151 0.13 18.12 -1.39
CA ILE A 151 0.41 16.71 -1.58
C ILE A 151 0.47 16.02 -0.22
N GLY A 152 -0.45 15.08 0.02
CA GLY A 152 -0.43 14.16 1.15
C GLY A 152 0.15 12.80 0.73
N PHE A 153 0.77 12.11 1.69
CA PHE A 153 1.21 10.72 1.57
C PHE A 153 0.59 9.89 2.68
N PHE A 154 0.25 8.64 2.39
CA PHE A 154 -0.18 7.69 3.40
C PHE A 154 0.52 6.35 3.23
N LEU A 155 1.20 5.91 4.27
CA LEU A 155 1.84 4.60 4.33
C LEU A 155 0.88 3.59 4.96
N HIS A 156 0.48 2.57 4.18
CA HIS A 156 -0.46 1.53 4.62
C HIS A 156 0.18 0.37 5.37
N ILE A 157 1.50 0.25 5.32
CA ILE A 157 2.27 -0.79 5.97
C ILE A 157 3.02 -0.21 7.18
N PRO A 158 3.52 -1.04 8.11
CA PRO A 158 4.28 -0.55 9.25
C PRO A 158 5.48 0.29 8.83
N PHE A 159 5.85 1.27 9.65
CA PHE A 159 7.17 1.92 9.53
C PHE A 159 8.11 1.32 10.59
N PRO A 160 9.23 0.69 10.18
CA PRO A 160 10.11 -0.01 11.11
C PRO A 160 10.91 0.94 11.99
N SER A 161 11.58 0.39 13.02
CA SER A 161 12.51 1.15 13.83
C SER A 161 13.68 1.72 13.03
N PRO A 162 14.35 2.80 13.50
CA PRO A 162 15.48 3.40 12.79
C PRO A 162 16.56 2.41 12.40
N GLU A 163 16.89 1.45 13.27
CA GLU A 163 17.94 0.46 13.05
C GLU A 163 17.62 -0.45 11.87
N ILE A 164 16.34 -0.73 11.66
CA ILE A 164 15.89 -1.59 10.56
C ILE A 164 15.83 -0.82 9.25
N ILE A 165 15.23 0.38 9.21
CA ILE A 165 15.15 1.16 7.97
C ILE A 165 16.51 1.59 7.46
N MET A 166 17.48 1.84 8.34
CA MET A 166 18.85 2.18 7.97
C MET A 166 19.63 1.02 7.32
N ALA A 167 19.09 -0.20 7.30
CA ALA A 167 19.66 -1.29 6.53
C ALA A 167 19.41 -1.16 5.02
N VAL A 168 18.42 -0.37 4.60
CA VAL A 168 18.21 -0.06 3.18
C VAL A 168 19.35 0.84 2.68
N PRO A 169 20.10 0.46 1.64
CA PRO A 169 21.27 1.23 1.18
C PRO A 169 20.94 2.70 0.90
N ASP A 170 19.80 2.95 0.25
CA ASP A 170 19.35 4.29 -0.15
C ASP A 170 18.32 4.91 0.80
N HIS A 171 18.29 4.49 2.06
CA HIS A 171 17.31 4.96 3.06
C HIS A 171 17.24 6.47 3.18
N ARG A 172 18.37 7.17 3.04
CA ARG A 172 18.42 8.66 3.12
C ARG A 172 17.72 9.32 1.96
N TRP A 173 17.93 8.82 0.74
CA TRP A 173 17.22 9.32 -0.43
C TRP A 173 15.71 9.14 -0.28
N LEU A 174 15.25 7.99 0.22
CA LEU A 174 13.83 7.76 0.51
C LEU A 174 13.31 8.77 1.56
N LEU A 175 14.09 9.04 2.62
CA LEU A 175 13.73 10.02 3.63
C LEU A 175 13.61 11.44 3.02
N ASP A 176 14.58 11.84 2.20
CA ASP A 176 14.57 13.15 1.56
C ASP A 176 13.33 13.31 0.67
N CYS A 177 12.92 12.25 -0.04
CA CYS A 177 11.67 12.23 -0.81
C CYS A 177 10.42 12.42 0.08
N MET A 178 10.41 11.90 1.32
CA MET A 178 9.29 12.07 2.25
C MET A 178 9.10 13.55 2.68
N PHE A 179 10.14 14.35 2.68
CA PHE A 179 10.03 15.79 2.99
C PHE A 179 9.47 16.65 1.85
N ALA A 180 9.20 16.07 0.68
CA ALA A 180 8.51 16.74 -0.42
C ALA A 180 7.00 16.84 -0.24
N TYR A 181 6.45 16.06 0.68
CA TYR A 181 5.02 16.06 1.04
C TYR A 181 4.67 17.20 2.00
N ASP A 182 3.43 17.68 1.97
CA ASP A 182 2.89 18.60 2.98
C ASP A 182 2.44 17.85 4.24
N LEU A 183 1.95 16.62 4.09
CA LEU A 183 1.48 15.74 5.15
C LEU A 183 1.87 14.29 4.86
N VAL A 184 2.48 13.64 5.84
CA VAL A 184 2.76 12.19 5.82
C VAL A 184 1.93 11.52 6.90
N GLY A 185 1.07 10.61 6.48
CA GLY A 185 0.18 9.83 7.33
C GLY A 185 0.67 8.41 7.54
N PHE A 186 0.48 7.90 8.74
CA PHE A 186 0.81 6.53 9.15
C PHE A 186 -0.42 5.82 9.69
N GLN A 187 -0.40 4.49 9.67
CA GLN A 187 -1.49 3.68 10.18
C GLN A 187 -1.60 3.72 11.71
N THR A 188 -0.47 3.76 12.40
CA THR A 188 -0.45 3.78 13.87
C THR A 188 0.45 4.88 14.41
N GLU A 189 0.23 5.24 15.68
CA GLU A 189 1.10 6.18 16.39
C GLU A 189 2.52 5.60 16.55
N GLY A 190 2.66 4.28 16.70
CA GLY A 190 3.95 3.60 16.76
C GLY A 190 4.78 3.78 15.50
N ASP A 191 4.15 3.68 14.33
CA ASP A 191 4.79 3.90 13.03
C ASP A 191 5.29 5.35 12.90
N LYS A 192 4.44 6.31 13.28
CA LYS A 192 4.79 7.73 13.29
C LYS A 192 5.99 7.99 14.21
N VAL A 193 5.98 7.48 15.43
CA VAL A 193 7.08 7.64 16.39
C VAL A 193 8.37 7.02 15.86
N ASN A 194 8.33 5.86 15.23
CA ASN A 194 9.49 5.25 14.59
C ASN A 194 10.05 6.14 13.48
N PHE A 195 9.18 6.72 12.66
CA PHE A 195 9.60 7.65 11.61
C PHE A 195 10.24 8.91 12.19
N GLU A 196 9.63 9.54 13.21
CA GLU A 196 10.18 10.72 13.89
C GLU A 196 11.58 10.45 14.49
N ARG A 197 11.75 9.31 15.16
CA ARG A 197 13.06 8.87 15.69
C ARG A 197 14.09 8.67 14.58
N TYR A 198 13.66 8.09 13.46
CA TYR A 198 14.54 7.92 12.30
C TYR A 198 14.99 9.26 11.73
N VAL A 199 14.07 10.24 11.61
CA VAL A 199 14.39 11.61 11.21
C VAL A 199 15.39 12.25 12.17
N GLU A 200 15.16 12.17 13.48
CA GLU A 200 16.06 12.72 14.51
C GLU A 200 17.48 12.13 14.41
N GLN A 201 17.60 10.82 14.20
CA GLN A 201 18.90 10.15 14.10
C GLN A 201 19.67 10.46 12.80
N THR A 202 18.97 10.88 11.77
CA THR A 202 19.55 11.09 10.42
C THR A 202 19.69 12.57 10.05
N ALA A 203 18.94 13.48 10.69
CA ALA A 203 18.87 14.90 10.34
C ALA A 203 20.22 15.63 10.42
N ASP A 204 21.04 15.34 11.43
CA ASP A 204 22.35 16.00 11.63
C ASP A 204 23.39 15.65 10.56
N LYS A 205 23.18 14.59 9.80
CA LYS A 205 24.12 14.10 8.77
C LYS A 205 23.77 14.60 7.36
N VAL A 206 22.65 15.26 7.19
CA VAL A 206 22.12 15.73 5.89
C VAL A 206 22.73 17.08 5.47
N SER A 207 23.53 17.72 6.30
CA SER A 207 23.92 19.13 6.09
C SER A 207 25.02 19.42 5.04
N ALA A 208 25.62 18.42 4.40
CA ALA A 208 26.85 18.63 3.61
C ALA A 208 26.78 18.35 2.10
N VAL A 209 25.67 17.85 1.54
CA VAL A 209 25.61 17.53 0.11
C VAL A 209 24.58 18.41 -0.57
N SER A 210 24.97 19.06 -1.67
CA SER A 210 24.10 19.82 -2.58
C SER A 210 23.20 18.87 -3.37
N ASP A 211 22.12 18.39 -2.74
CA ASP A 211 21.15 17.51 -3.34
C ASP A 211 19.92 18.32 -3.79
N PRO A 212 19.48 18.19 -5.07
CA PRO A 212 18.27 18.85 -5.58
C PRO A 212 16.99 18.42 -4.86
N PHE A 213 17.00 17.29 -4.11
CA PHE A 213 15.87 16.80 -3.33
C PHE A 213 15.71 17.45 -1.94
N ARG A 214 16.43 18.50 -1.61
CA ARG A 214 16.40 19.14 -0.29
C ARG A 214 15.13 19.96 -0.06
N TYR A 215 14.09 19.32 0.45
CA TYR A 215 12.79 19.96 0.75
C TYR A 215 12.58 20.32 2.23
N GLN A 216 13.57 20.22 3.09
CA GLN A 216 13.52 20.47 4.54
C GLN A 216 12.89 21.81 4.98
N LYS A 217 12.66 22.75 4.09
CA LYS A 217 12.06 24.05 4.38
C LYS A 217 10.53 24.11 4.26
N ARG A 218 9.85 23.03 3.86
CA ARG A 218 8.39 23.05 3.61
C ARG A 218 7.53 22.89 4.86
N GLY A 219 8.08 22.43 5.98
CA GLY A 219 7.32 22.19 7.19
C GLY A 219 6.36 20.99 7.05
N THR A 220 6.85 19.86 6.52
CA THR A 220 6.10 18.60 6.42
C THR A 220 5.55 18.21 7.78
N LYS A 221 4.26 17.87 7.83
CA LYS A 221 3.58 17.39 9.04
C LYS A 221 3.52 15.87 9.04
N PHE A 222 3.64 15.27 10.21
CA PHE A 222 3.51 13.82 10.42
C PHE A 222 2.34 13.55 11.36
N ALA A 223 1.47 12.59 11.01
CA ALA A 223 0.33 12.24 11.86
C ALA A 223 -0.07 10.76 11.66
N SER A 224 -0.75 10.21 12.65
CA SER A 224 -1.37 8.88 12.53
C SER A 224 -2.86 9.02 12.20
N PHE A 225 -3.31 8.19 11.24
CA PHE A 225 -4.69 8.12 10.79
C PHE A 225 -5.09 6.65 10.65
N PRO A 226 -5.45 5.96 11.75
CA PRO A 226 -5.84 4.56 11.68
C PRO A 226 -7.03 4.38 10.74
N ILE A 227 -6.87 3.54 9.72
CA ILE A 227 -7.98 3.20 8.82
C ILE A 227 -8.95 2.28 9.54
N GLY A 228 -10.23 2.59 9.47
CA GLY A 228 -11.31 1.77 10.02
C GLY A 228 -12.03 0.95 8.95
N ILE A 229 -13.17 0.39 9.35
CA ILE A 229 -14.13 -0.27 8.45
C ILE A 229 -15.52 0.30 8.73
N ASP A 230 -16.42 0.19 7.77
CA ASP A 230 -17.84 0.43 7.98
C ASP A 230 -18.45 -0.76 8.74
N VAL A 231 -18.55 -0.62 10.05
CA VAL A 231 -19.04 -1.67 10.96
C VAL A 231 -20.49 -2.02 10.66
N ASP A 232 -21.33 -1.03 10.34
CA ASP A 232 -22.75 -1.24 10.07
C ASP A 232 -22.96 -1.99 8.75
N ALA A 233 -22.20 -1.64 7.71
CA ALA A 233 -22.23 -2.35 6.44
C ALA A 233 -21.78 -3.81 6.61
N PHE A 234 -20.71 -4.08 7.37
CA PHE A 234 -20.28 -5.45 7.69
C PHE A 234 -21.35 -6.22 8.47
N ALA A 235 -21.95 -5.62 9.48
CA ALA A 235 -23.02 -6.22 10.25
C ALA A 235 -24.27 -6.51 9.38
N ALA A 236 -24.61 -5.63 8.45
CA ALA A 236 -25.69 -5.84 7.50
C ALA A 236 -25.41 -6.99 6.52
N MET A 237 -24.17 -7.10 5.99
CA MET A 237 -23.77 -8.19 5.12
C MET A 237 -23.91 -9.56 5.79
N ALA A 238 -23.63 -9.66 7.10
CA ALA A 238 -23.76 -10.89 7.88
C ALA A 238 -25.23 -11.36 8.07
N ARG A 239 -26.19 -10.49 7.78
CA ARG A 239 -27.65 -10.76 7.93
C ARG A 239 -28.34 -10.98 6.58
N THR A 240 -27.60 -11.19 5.51
CA THR A 240 -28.18 -11.39 4.18
C THR A 240 -28.53 -12.86 3.93
N PRO A 241 -29.50 -13.17 3.06
CA PRO A 241 -29.80 -14.57 2.66
C PRO A 241 -28.60 -15.31 2.05
N LYS A 242 -27.61 -14.57 1.50
CA LYS A 242 -26.36 -15.16 1.02
C LYS A 242 -25.48 -15.62 2.20
N ALA A 243 -25.40 -14.81 3.23
CA ALA A 243 -24.68 -15.18 4.47
C ALA A 243 -25.34 -16.39 5.15
N ASP A 244 -26.68 -16.44 5.24
CA ASP A 244 -27.41 -17.56 5.83
C ASP A 244 -27.09 -18.89 5.13
N LYS A 245 -27.00 -18.90 3.79
CA LYS A 245 -26.61 -20.09 3.03
C LYS A 245 -25.19 -20.58 3.36
N VAL A 246 -24.25 -19.64 3.52
CA VAL A 246 -22.86 -19.97 3.90
C VAL A 246 -22.82 -20.52 5.33
N ILE A 247 -23.52 -19.84 6.27
CA ILE A 247 -23.62 -20.26 7.66
C ILE A 247 -24.25 -21.66 7.78
N ALA A 248 -25.34 -21.93 7.05
CA ALA A 248 -25.98 -23.23 7.02
C ALA A 248 -25.02 -24.32 6.53
N ARG A 249 -24.22 -24.04 5.50
CA ARG A 249 -23.21 -24.99 4.99
C ARG A 249 -22.09 -25.24 5.99
N LEU A 250 -21.61 -24.21 6.69
CA LEU A 250 -20.61 -24.36 7.74
C LEU A 250 -21.13 -25.13 8.95
N LYS A 251 -22.41 -24.94 9.27
CA LYS A 251 -23.09 -25.64 10.39
C LYS A 251 -23.61 -27.05 10.07
N SER A 252 -23.55 -27.48 8.80
CA SER A 252 -24.04 -28.80 8.38
C SER A 252 -23.19 -29.98 8.82
N GLY A 253 -22.03 -29.75 9.47
CA GLY A 253 -21.17 -30.77 10.07
C GLY A 253 -21.26 -30.76 11.59
N ASP A 254 -20.72 -31.82 12.22
CA ASP A 254 -20.65 -31.96 13.70
C ASP A 254 -19.66 -31.00 14.37
N ILE A 255 -19.18 -29.99 13.64
CA ILE A 255 -18.16 -29.02 14.10
C ILE A 255 -18.83 -27.96 14.96
N ARG A 256 -18.41 -27.85 16.21
CA ARG A 256 -18.93 -26.88 17.19
C ARG A 256 -18.25 -25.53 17.12
N HIS A 257 -16.94 -25.53 16.86
CA HIS A 257 -16.11 -24.32 16.89
C HIS A 257 -15.39 -24.13 15.57
N HIS A 258 -15.54 -22.95 14.98
CA HIS A 258 -14.83 -22.57 13.77
C HIS A 258 -13.82 -21.47 14.11
N ILE A 259 -12.56 -21.73 13.83
CA ILE A 259 -11.49 -20.74 13.86
C ILE A 259 -11.34 -20.22 12.44
N LEU A 260 -11.51 -18.92 12.24
CA LEU A 260 -11.45 -18.29 10.92
C LEU A 260 -10.16 -17.49 10.76
N GLY A 261 -9.43 -17.76 9.69
CA GLY A 261 -8.35 -16.91 9.18
C GLY A 261 -8.70 -16.40 7.79
N VAL A 262 -8.54 -15.10 7.58
CA VAL A 262 -8.73 -14.47 6.24
C VAL A 262 -7.52 -13.58 5.98
N ASP A 263 -6.65 -14.00 5.08
CA ASP A 263 -5.43 -13.28 4.74
C ASP A 263 -5.03 -13.59 3.30
N ARG A 264 -4.34 -12.66 2.67
CA ARG A 264 -3.63 -12.96 1.43
C ARG A 264 -2.50 -13.96 1.70
N LEU A 265 -2.14 -14.74 0.68
CA LEU A 265 -1.01 -15.66 0.75
C LEU A 265 0.30 -14.85 0.76
N ASP A 266 0.73 -14.46 1.96
CA ASP A 266 1.89 -13.62 2.21
C ASP A 266 2.62 -14.10 3.48
N TYR A 267 3.95 -14.11 3.45
CA TYR A 267 4.75 -14.56 4.59
C TYR A 267 4.56 -13.68 5.83
N SER A 268 4.27 -12.37 5.64
CA SER A 268 4.01 -11.44 6.75
C SER A 268 2.77 -11.81 7.58
N LYS A 269 1.88 -12.66 7.05
CA LYS A 269 0.65 -13.12 7.71
C LYS A 269 0.85 -14.33 8.61
N GLY A 270 2.03 -14.94 8.61
CA GLY A 270 2.38 -16.06 9.49
C GLY A 270 1.54 -17.33 9.29
N LEU A 271 1.07 -17.59 8.06
CA LEU A 271 0.22 -18.75 7.78
C LEU A 271 0.84 -20.08 8.19
N PRO A 272 2.14 -20.36 7.92
CA PRO A 272 2.77 -21.60 8.36
C PRO A 272 2.75 -21.76 9.89
N ASP A 273 2.94 -20.67 10.65
CA ASP A 273 2.91 -20.71 12.11
C ASP A 273 1.50 -20.91 12.62
N ARG A 274 0.48 -20.34 11.97
CA ARG A 274 -0.93 -20.56 12.28
C ARG A 274 -1.30 -22.04 12.12
N PHE A 275 -0.90 -22.68 11.02
CA PHE A 275 -1.14 -24.11 10.82
C PHE A 275 -0.38 -24.98 11.82
N ARG A 276 0.89 -24.65 12.12
CA ARG A 276 1.65 -25.36 13.17
C ARG A 276 1.01 -25.20 14.56
N SER A 277 0.52 -24.01 14.86
CA SER A 277 -0.16 -23.73 16.13
C SER A 277 -1.49 -24.51 16.26
N TYR A 278 -2.27 -24.57 15.17
CA TYR A 278 -3.50 -25.33 15.14
C TYR A 278 -3.24 -26.84 15.28
N ARG A 279 -2.23 -27.37 14.59
CA ARG A 279 -1.80 -28.77 14.76
C ARG A 279 -1.43 -29.06 16.20
N ARG A 280 -0.62 -28.20 16.84
CA ARG A 280 -0.24 -28.34 18.25
C ARG A 280 -1.45 -28.26 19.19
N PHE A 281 -2.41 -27.44 18.88
CA PHE A 281 -3.67 -27.37 19.63
C PHE A 281 -4.40 -28.72 19.59
N LEU A 282 -4.55 -29.34 18.43
CA LEU A 282 -5.18 -30.65 18.29
C LEU A 282 -4.40 -31.74 18.99
N GLU A 283 -3.07 -31.74 18.91
CA GLU A 283 -2.21 -32.72 19.63
C GLU A 283 -2.30 -32.58 21.14
N ARG A 284 -2.52 -31.39 21.67
CA ARG A 284 -2.59 -31.13 23.11
C ARG A 284 -3.98 -31.38 23.70
N TYR A 285 -5.01 -31.24 22.90
CA TYR A 285 -6.42 -31.38 23.30
C TYR A 285 -7.09 -32.44 22.42
N GLU A 286 -6.86 -33.71 22.75
CA GLU A 286 -7.37 -34.88 22.00
C GLU A 286 -8.89 -34.82 21.83
N GLU A 287 -9.62 -34.36 22.85
CA GLU A 287 -11.09 -34.20 22.79
C GLU A 287 -11.54 -33.25 21.66
N ALA A 288 -10.75 -32.23 21.33
CA ALA A 288 -11.04 -31.31 20.23
C ALA A 288 -10.86 -31.99 18.85
N CYS A 289 -9.99 -33.00 18.78
CA CYS A 289 -9.72 -33.77 17.57
C CYS A 289 -10.73 -34.92 17.41
N ASP A 290 -10.91 -35.75 18.45
CA ASP A 290 -11.71 -36.98 18.40
C ASP A 290 -13.19 -36.72 18.19
N GLN A 291 -13.71 -35.61 18.68
CA GLN A 291 -15.11 -35.23 18.55
C GLN A 291 -15.41 -34.29 17.38
N LYS A 292 -14.44 -34.02 16.50
CA LYS A 292 -14.56 -33.05 15.42
C LYS A 292 -15.11 -31.66 15.89
N GLN A 293 -14.79 -31.30 17.15
CA GLN A 293 -15.40 -30.11 17.76
C GLN A 293 -14.88 -28.80 17.22
N THR A 294 -13.69 -28.80 16.62
CA THR A 294 -13.02 -27.56 16.15
C THR A 294 -12.48 -27.73 14.74
N ALA A 295 -12.71 -26.74 13.90
CA ALA A 295 -12.13 -26.64 12.54
C ALA A 295 -11.44 -25.31 12.34
N LEU A 296 -10.32 -25.32 11.64
CA LEU A 296 -9.67 -24.12 11.10
C LEU A 296 -10.08 -23.93 9.64
N LEU A 297 -10.74 -22.82 9.36
CA LEU A 297 -11.06 -22.36 8.00
C LEU A 297 -10.13 -21.22 7.64
N GLN A 298 -9.21 -21.46 6.70
CA GLN A 298 -8.33 -20.44 6.15
C GLN A 298 -8.80 -20.06 4.74
N ILE A 299 -9.03 -18.76 4.52
CA ILE A 299 -9.30 -18.16 3.23
C ILE A 299 -8.07 -17.32 2.86
N ALA A 300 -7.50 -17.55 1.66
CA ALA A 300 -6.31 -16.88 1.15
C ALA A 300 -6.50 -16.48 -0.33
#